data_ea81d2ba345bbd8ae5067bf5a261c05a
#
_entry.id   ea81d2ba345bbd8ae5067bf5a261c05a
#
_cell.length_a   1.000
_cell.length_b   1.000
_cell.length_c   1.000
_cell.angle_alpha   90.00
_cell.angle_beta   90.00
_cell.angle_gamma   90.00
#
_symmetry.space_group_name_H-M   'P 1'
#
loop_
_entity.id
_entity.type
_entity.pdbx_description
1 polymer ?
#
loop_
_entity_poly.entity_id
_entity_poly.type
_entity_poly.pdbx_seq_one_letter_code
_entity_poly.pdbx_strand_id
1 'polypeptide(L)'
;LNQARVINIAAASNVASKWTNDSFNFVRKLKLQEDITITRNIVANGSFAPGVIQYAFTYFDKYGQESNIFYTSPLYYISYNNRGASPEDKVSNSFSISINKVDNSFDYVRVYSIHRTSINAIPEVKRVIDLAPSLDNTSNTYKVVYTDNGLSGDSIDPTELLYVGGEEVIFSTMTQKDNTLFLGDIKTKRKILDTDIRNYFKEGDINFFIQSKAITPQEPKGYYPYNNQLKLNSYQFKTFKYLEWYRFGIQAQHYTGKWSEPIWINDVRNTEHIDTTFYNSSDIKLPV
;
A
#
# COMPACT_ATOMS: atom_id res chain seq x y z
N LEU A 1 7.05 30.23 9.03
CA LEU A 1 8.18 29.79 8.21
C LEU A 1 7.65 29.38 6.86
N ASN A 2 8.09 30.05 5.78
CA ASN A 2 7.60 29.81 4.44
C ASN A 2 8.28 28.55 3.86
N GLN A 3 7.47 27.63 3.40
CA GLN A 3 7.95 26.46 2.65
C GLN A 3 8.47 26.88 1.27
N ALA A 4 9.35 26.08 0.68
CA ALA A 4 9.75 26.20 -0.70
C ALA A 4 8.53 26.11 -1.63
N ARG A 5 8.44 27.02 -2.60
CA ARG A 5 7.33 27.08 -3.56
C ARG A 5 7.86 27.05 -4.97
N VAL A 6 7.16 26.36 -5.83
CA VAL A 6 7.45 26.26 -7.26
C VAL A 6 6.24 26.77 -8.04
N ILE A 7 6.47 27.66 -8.99
CA ILE A 7 5.43 28.15 -9.89
C ILE A 7 5.82 27.77 -11.31
N ASN A 8 4.99 26.95 -11.96
CA ASN A 8 5.12 26.71 -13.38
C ASN A 8 4.42 27.83 -14.15
N ILE A 9 5.22 28.77 -14.71
CA ILE A 9 4.72 29.92 -15.41
C ILE A 9 3.94 29.56 -16.68
N ALA A 10 4.33 28.47 -17.35
CA ALA A 10 3.63 28.01 -18.55
C ALA A 10 2.23 27.43 -18.24
N ALA A 11 2.05 26.87 -17.05
CA ALA A 11 0.76 26.34 -16.60
C ALA A 11 -0.15 27.43 -16.00
N ALA A 12 0.42 28.59 -15.67
CA ALA A 12 -0.28 29.63 -14.92
C ALA A 12 -1.48 30.25 -15.67
N SER A 13 -1.49 30.22 -16.98
CA SER A 13 -2.50 30.96 -17.78
C SER A 13 -3.87 30.25 -17.83
N ASN A 14 -3.97 28.94 -17.57
CA ASN A 14 -5.18 28.21 -17.93
C ASN A 14 -6.06 27.74 -16.76
N VAL A 15 -5.66 27.88 -15.50
CA VAL A 15 -6.39 27.26 -14.36
C VAL A 15 -6.34 28.08 -13.06
N ALA A 16 -6.31 29.38 -13.14
CA ALA A 16 -6.22 30.28 -11.96
C ALA A 16 -7.32 30.03 -10.89
N SER A 17 -8.48 29.53 -11.28
CA SER A 17 -9.62 29.26 -10.36
C SER A 17 -9.46 28.01 -9.50
N LYS A 18 -8.50 27.14 -9.82
CA LYS A 18 -8.26 25.88 -9.06
C LYS A 18 -7.06 25.95 -8.12
N TRP A 19 -6.33 27.05 -8.08
CA TRP A 19 -5.12 27.14 -7.28
C TRP A 19 -5.41 27.55 -5.85
N THR A 20 -4.87 26.77 -4.96
CA THR A 20 -4.82 27.06 -3.53
C THR A 20 -3.37 27.42 -3.15
N ASN A 21 -3.16 27.96 -1.96
CA ASN A 21 -1.81 28.21 -1.44
C ASN A 21 -0.94 26.94 -1.43
N ASP A 22 -1.56 25.77 -1.24
CA ASP A 22 -0.87 24.48 -1.21
C ASP A 22 -0.46 23.99 -2.62
N SER A 23 -1.08 24.49 -3.68
CA SER A 23 -0.75 24.13 -5.06
C SER A 23 0.66 24.55 -5.49
N PHE A 24 1.24 25.52 -4.82
CA PHE A 24 2.59 26.02 -5.09
C PHE A 24 3.66 25.41 -4.19
N ASN A 25 3.28 24.63 -3.20
CA ASN A 25 4.26 24.01 -2.31
C ASN A 25 5.07 22.98 -3.08
N PHE A 26 6.38 22.94 -2.84
CA PHE A 26 7.27 21.92 -3.42
C PHE A 26 6.82 20.51 -3.05
N VAL A 27 6.33 20.33 -1.83
CA VAL A 27 5.66 19.11 -1.39
C VAL A 27 4.23 19.44 -1.02
N ARG A 28 3.29 18.90 -1.75
CA ARG A 28 1.86 19.10 -1.49
C ARG A 28 1.38 18.24 -0.33
N LYS A 29 0.40 18.73 0.39
CA LYS A 29 -0.35 17.92 1.35
C LYS A 29 -1.25 16.94 0.62
N LEU A 30 -1.25 15.71 1.08
CA LEU A 30 -2.09 14.65 0.54
C LEU A 30 -3.39 14.56 1.33
N LYS A 31 -4.49 14.37 0.65
CA LYS A 31 -5.71 13.85 1.26
C LYS A 31 -5.56 12.35 1.34
N LEU A 32 -5.27 11.83 2.53
CA LEU A 32 -5.11 10.40 2.74
C LEU A 32 -6.45 9.71 2.48
N GLN A 33 -6.41 8.65 1.68
CA GLN A 33 -7.59 7.92 1.26
C GLN A 33 -7.72 6.62 2.06
N GLU A 34 -8.92 6.38 2.54
CA GLU A 34 -9.23 5.15 3.29
C GLU A 34 -9.91 4.08 2.41
N ASP A 35 -10.50 4.50 1.29
CA ASP A 35 -11.32 3.63 0.45
C ASP A 35 -10.53 3.00 -0.70
N ILE A 36 -9.48 2.25 -0.35
CA ILE A 36 -8.67 1.50 -1.32
C ILE A 36 -8.99 0.02 -1.19
N THR A 37 -9.49 -0.56 -2.27
CA THR A 37 -9.82 -1.98 -2.34
C THR A 37 -9.00 -2.64 -3.43
N ILE A 38 -8.29 -3.69 -3.06
CA ILE A 38 -7.56 -4.54 -4.02
C ILE A 38 -8.07 -5.96 -3.87
N THR A 39 -8.62 -6.49 -4.94
CA THR A 39 -9.20 -7.85 -4.98
C THR A 39 -8.37 -8.72 -5.91
N ARG A 40 -7.89 -9.84 -5.38
CA ARG A 40 -7.25 -10.88 -6.19
C ARG A 40 -8.31 -11.72 -6.89
N ASN A 41 -8.23 -11.82 -8.20
CA ASN A 41 -9.04 -12.70 -9.02
C ASN A 41 -8.17 -13.91 -9.42
N ILE A 42 -8.63 -15.11 -9.06
CA ILE A 42 -7.82 -16.33 -9.16
C ILE A 42 -7.88 -16.92 -10.58
N VAL A 43 -9.05 -16.83 -11.19
CA VAL A 43 -9.28 -17.30 -12.58
C VAL A 43 -9.53 -16.07 -13.44
N ALA A 44 -8.46 -15.49 -13.96
CA ALA A 44 -8.49 -14.31 -14.79
C ALA A 44 -7.37 -14.38 -15.84
N ASN A 45 -7.39 -13.50 -16.81
CA ASN A 45 -6.41 -13.46 -17.89
C ASN A 45 -5.08 -12.81 -17.47
N GLY A 46 -4.56 -13.17 -16.29
CA GLY A 46 -3.27 -12.70 -15.82
C GLY A 46 -2.11 -13.57 -16.26
N SER A 47 -0.90 -13.02 -16.15
CA SER A 47 0.35 -13.72 -16.51
C SER A 47 1.46 -13.30 -15.55
N PHE A 48 1.28 -13.62 -14.27
CA PHE A 48 2.29 -13.34 -13.24
C PHE A 48 3.19 -14.55 -13.01
N ALA A 49 4.46 -14.29 -12.73
CA ALA A 49 5.30 -15.29 -12.09
C ALA A 49 4.82 -15.54 -10.64
N PRO A 50 4.94 -16.78 -10.13
CA PRO A 50 4.58 -17.08 -8.74
C PRO A 50 5.37 -16.27 -7.75
N GLY A 51 4.77 -15.98 -6.60
CA GLY A 51 5.42 -15.21 -5.55
C GLY A 51 4.46 -14.39 -4.73
N VAL A 52 4.92 -13.23 -4.30
CA VAL A 52 4.11 -12.24 -3.59
C VAL A 52 4.21 -10.89 -4.27
N ILE A 53 3.08 -10.21 -4.36
CA ILE A 53 2.99 -8.87 -4.92
C ILE A 53 2.42 -7.89 -3.91
N GLN A 54 2.90 -6.66 -3.97
CA GLN A 54 2.45 -5.55 -3.18
C GLN A 54 2.31 -4.33 -4.10
N TYR A 55 1.31 -3.50 -3.86
CA TYR A 55 1.08 -2.29 -4.65
C TYR A 55 1.39 -1.06 -3.81
N ALA A 56 2.02 -0.07 -4.43
CA ALA A 56 2.23 1.24 -3.86
C ALA A 56 1.63 2.30 -4.78
N PHE A 57 1.08 3.37 -4.19
CA PHE A 57 0.37 4.41 -4.93
C PHE A 57 0.92 5.77 -4.60
N THR A 58 1.10 6.59 -5.66
CA THR A 58 1.47 7.99 -5.56
C THR A 58 0.51 8.82 -6.39
N TYR A 59 0.44 10.11 -6.09
CA TYR A 59 -0.19 11.08 -6.97
C TYR A 59 0.86 11.68 -7.90
N PHE A 60 0.49 11.91 -9.13
CA PHE A 60 1.36 12.41 -10.17
C PHE A 60 0.71 13.55 -10.93
N ASP A 61 1.50 14.59 -11.21
CA ASP A 61 1.09 15.75 -11.98
C ASP A 61 1.72 15.68 -13.37
N LYS A 62 0.97 16.05 -14.39
CA LYS A 62 1.46 16.12 -15.80
C LYS A 62 2.73 16.96 -15.99
N TYR A 63 3.09 17.78 -15.01
CA TYR A 63 4.31 18.57 -15.02
C TYR A 63 5.53 17.86 -14.41
N GLY A 64 5.39 16.58 -14.07
CA GLY A 64 6.47 15.73 -13.56
C GLY A 64 6.62 15.72 -12.04
N GLN A 65 5.73 16.39 -11.30
CA GLN A 65 5.77 16.37 -9.85
C GLN A 65 5.07 15.12 -9.32
N GLU A 66 5.76 14.37 -8.49
CA GLU A 66 5.25 13.16 -7.87
C GLU A 66 5.19 13.30 -6.34
N SER A 67 4.11 12.82 -5.75
CA SER A 67 3.93 12.81 -4.30
C SER A 67 4.70 11.67 -3.63
N ASN A 68 4.82 11.73 -2.32
CA ASN A 68 5.20 10.54 -1.55
C ASN A 68 4.15 9.43 -1.74
N ILE A 69 4.56 8.19 -1.47
CA ILE A 69 3.64 7.05 -1.45
C ILE A 69 2.58 7.31 -0.37
N PHE A 70 1.32 7.40 -0.78
CA PHE A 70 0.23 7.62 0.15
C PHE A 70 -0.39 6.32 0.68
N TYR A 71 -0.23 5.23 -0.04
CA TYR A 71 -0.70 3.92 0.40
C TYR A 71 0.19 2.82 -0.14
N THR A 72 0.45 1.83 0.71
CA THR A 72 1.09 0.56 0.34
C THR A 72 0.18 -0.58 0.76
N SER A 73 -0.13 -1.46 -0.17
CA SER A 73 -1.04 -2.57 0.07
C SER A 73 -0.45 -3.65 0.98
N PRO A 74 -1.27 -4.52 1.57
CA PRO A 74 -0.81 -5.80 2.06
C PRO A 74 -0.14 -6.63 0.96
N LEU A 75 0.55 -7.69 1.36
CA LEU A 75 1.12 -8.69 0.45
C LEU A 75 0.01 -9.62 -0.07
N TYR A 76 -0.04 -9.80 -1.37
CA TYR A 76 -0.91 -10.76 -2.03
C TYR A 76 -0.10 -11.91 -2.60
N TYR A 77 -0.60 -13.13 -2.44
CA TYR A 77 0.04 -14.32 -3.02
C TYR A 77 -0.37 -14.51 -4.47
N ILE A 78 0.61 -14.83 -5.31
CA ILE A 78 0.42 -15.24 -6.70
C ILE A 78 0.62 -16.75 -6.75
N SER A 79 -0.49 -17.49 -6.84
CA SER A 79 -0.49 -18.95 -6.81
C SER A 79 -1.76 -19.47 -7.48
N TYR A 80 -1.81 -20.76 -7.77
CA TYR A 80 -3.05 -21.42 -8.13
C TYR A 80 -4.03 -21.43 -6.96
N ASN A 81 -5.31 -21.67 -7.24
CA ASN A 81 -6.35 -21.64 -6.21
C ASN A 81 -6.19 -22.78 -5.17
N ASN A 82 -5.76 -23.94 -5.61
CA ASN A 82 -5.76 -25.18 -4.83
C ASN A 82 -4.35 -25.74 -4.56
N ARG A 83 -3.31 -25.08 -5.05
CA ARG A 83 -1.93 -25.54 -4.89
C ARG A 83 -0.94 -24.37 -5.00
N GLY A 84 0.30 -24.59 -4.59
CA GLY A 84 1.42 -23.74 -4.94
C GLY A 84 1.68 -23.76 -6.44
N ALA A 85 2.54 -22.87 -6.91
CA ALA A 85 3.00 -22.79 -8.29
C ALA A 85 4.52 -22.99 -8.33
N SER A 86 5.01 -23.63 -9.39
CA SER A 86 6.46 -23.75 -9.63
C SER A 86 7.04 -22.41 -10.12
N PRO A 87 8.32 -22.13 -9.88
CA PRO A 87 8.93 -20.86 -10.29
C PRO A 87 8.79 -20.53 -11.79
N GLU A 88 8.73 -21.55 -12.63
CA GLU A 88 8.59 -21.41 -14.10
C GLU A 88 7.14 -21.26 -14.56
N ASP A 89 6.18 -21.46 -13.66
CA ASP A 89 4.76 -21.34 -14.02
C ASP A 89 4.40 -19.88 -14.31
N LYS A 90 3.37 -19.72 -15.12
CA LYS A 90 2.65 -18.45 -15.23
C LYS A 90 1.24 -18.63 -14.69
N VAL A 91 0.94 -17.85 -13.67
CA VAL A 91 -0.34 -17.93 -12.96
C VAL A 91 -1.30 -16.91 -13.52
N SER A 92 -2.52 -17.35 -13.83
CA SER A 92 -3.57 -16.52 -14.41
C SER A 92 -4.29 -15.62 -13.41
N ASN A 93 -3.62 -15.20 -12.34
CA ASN A 93 -4.19 -14.25 -11.40
C ASN A 93 -4.27 -12.85 -12.03
N SER A 94 -5.23 -12.06 -11.59
CA SER A 94 -5.24 -10.61 -11.80
C SER A 94 -5.64 -9.90 -10.50
N PHE A 95 -5.35 -8.60 -10.44
CA PHE A 95 -5.65 -7.78 -9.29
C PHE A 95 -6.51 -6.60 -9.70
N SER A 96 -7.75 -6.58 -9.22
CA SER A 96 -8.65 -5.45 -9.43
C SER A 96 -8.41 -4.41 -8.34
N ILE A 97 -7.98 -3.24 -8.75
CA ILE A 97 -7.65 -2.09 -7.89
C ILE A 97 -8.76 -1.07 -8.03
N SER A 98 -9.35 -0.65 -6.94
CA SER A 98 -10.34 0.43 -6.88
C SER A 98 -9.95 1.40 -5.78
N ILE A 99 -9.81 2.68 -6.12
CA ILE A 99 -9.53 3.76 -5.19
C ILE A 99 -10.65 4.78 -5.30
N ASN A 100 -11.40 4.97 -4.23
CA ASN A 100 -12.46 5.96 -4.16
C ASN A 100 -11.97 7.22 -3.42
N LYS A 101 -12.68 8.34 -3.62
CA LYS A 101 -12.35 9.65 -3.02
C LYS A 101 -10.94 10.15 -3.35
N VAL A 102 -10.48 9.90 -4.56
CA VAL A 102 -9.18 10.34 -5.05
C VAL A 102 -9.07 11.87 -4.98
N ASP A 103 -7.90 12.37 -4.62
CA ASP A 103 -7.62 13.81 -4.63
C ASP A 103 -7.47 14.32 -6.07
N ASN A 104 -8.46 15.06 -6.54
CA ASN A 104 -8.52 15.61 -7.89
C ASN A 104 -7.64 16.85 -8.10
N SER A 105 -6.86 17.26 -7.11
CA SER A 105 -5.86 18.30 -7.28
C SER A 105 -4.62 17.83 -8.07
N PHE A 106 -4.49 16.50 -8.23
CA PHE A 106 -3.48 15.85 -9.07
C PHE A 106 -4.11 15.33 -10.36
N ASP A 107 -3.31 15.27 -11.42
CA ASP A 107 -3.78 14.80 -12.73
C ASP A 107 -3.94 13.28 -12.79
N TYR A 108 -3.07 12.53 -12.06
CA TYR A 108 -3.03 11.07 -12.11
C TYR A 108 -2.79 10.43 -10.75
N VAL A 109 -3.27 9.21 -10.61
CA VAL A 109 -2.79 8.24 -9.62
C VAL A 109 -1.84 7.29 -10.32
N ARG A 110 -0.60 7.22 -9.84
CA ARG A 110 0.43 6.32 -10.34
C ARG A 110 0.46 5.06 -9.50
N VAL A 111 0.47 3.92 -10.18
CA VAL A 111 0.47 2.59 -9.57
C VAL A 111 1.82 1.94 -9.75
N TYR A 112 2.42 1.51 -8.65
CA TYR A 112 3.61 0.69 -8.63
C TYR A 112 3.27 -0.72 -8.16
N SER A 113 3.92 -1.73 -8.74
CA SER A 113 3.91 -3.10 -8.24
C SER A 113 5.30 -3.50 -7.76
N ILE A 114 5.34 -4.19 -6.63
CA ILE A 114 6.56 -4.71 -6.02
C ILE A 114 6.38 -6.22 -5.92
N HIS A 115 7.05 -6.95 -6.78
CA HIS A 115 6.90 -8.39 -6.91
C HIS A 115 8.16 -9.11 -6.41
N ARG A 116 7.98 -10.13 -5.58
CA ARG A 116 9.05 -11.00 -5.09
C ARG A 116 8.72 -12.45 -5.39
N THR A 117 9.61 -13.11 -6.11
CA THR A 117 9.48 -14.53 -6.45
C THR A 117 10.01 -15.44 -5.34
N SER A 118 10.93 -14.95 -4.51
CA SER A 118 11.44 -15.67 -3.34
C SER A 118 11.83 -14.70 -2.22
N ILE A 119 12.07 -15.24 -1.02
CA ILE A 119 12.44 -14.46 0.17
C ILE A 119 13.77 -13.73 0.00
N ASN A 120 14.69 -14.29 -0.76
CA ASN A 120 16.04 -13.76 -0.98
C ASN A 120 16.18 -13.02 -2.32
N ALA A 121 15.11 -13.00 -3.15
CA ALA A 121 15.15 -12.30 -4.42
C ALA A 121 15.04 -10.79 -4.23
N ILE A 122 15.81 -10.04 -5.01
CA ILE A 122 15.61 -8.60 -5.16
C ILE A 122 14.22 -8.41 -5.75
N PRO A 123 13.40 -7.53 -5.18
CA PRO A 123 12.05 -7.29 -5.71
C PRO A 123 12.11 -6.71 -7.11
N GLU A 124 11.30 -7.21 -8.00
CA GLU A 124 11.02 -6.55 -9.27
C GLU A 124 10.01 -5.44 -9.01
N VAL A 125 10.39 -4.20 -9.32
CA VAL A 125 9.50 -3.04 -9.20
C VAL A 125 9.12 -2.57 -10.59
N LYS A 126 7.81 -2.38 -10.80
CA LYS A 126 7.28 -1.83 -12.05
C LYS A 126 6.43 -0.61 -11.77
N ARG A 127 6.58 0.42 -12.61
CA ARG A 127 5.58 1.45 -12.76
C ARG A 127 4.50 0.91 -13.69
N VAL A 128 3.37 0.49 -13.12
CA VAL A 128 2.33 -0.24 -13.86
C VAL A 128 1.57 0.68 -14.78
N ILE A 129 1.05 1.78 -14.25
CA ILE A 129 0.19 2.71 -15.02
C ILE A 129 -0.01 4.03 -14.28
N ASP A 130 -0.30 5.09 -15.06
CA ASP A 130 -0.80 6.38 -14.58
C ASP A 130 -2.30 6.48 -14.91
N LEU A 131 -3.15 6.59 -13.90
CA LEU A 131 -4.61 6.57 -14.03
C LEU A 131 -5.19 7.96 -13.79
N ALA A 132 -5.86 8.51 -14.77
CA ALA A 132 -6.61 9.74 -14.61
C ALA A 132 -7.88 9.51 -13.76
N PRO A 133 -8.12 10.32 -12.70
CA PRO A 133 -9.33 10.21 -11.91
C PRO A 133 -10.58 10.49 -12.72
N SER A 134 -11.61 9.66 -12.55
CA SER A 134 -12.93 9.84 -13.15
C SER A 134 -13.96 10.22 -12.10
N LEU A 135 -14.86 11.16 -12.43
CA LEU A 135 -15.94 11.54 -11.53
C LEU A 135 -16.97 10.40 -11.44
N ASP A 136 -17.25 9.95 -10.24
CA ASP A 136 -18.39 9.08 -9.96
C ASP A 136 -19.62 9.95 -9.69
N ASN A 137 -20.53 9.99 -10.64
CA ASN A 137 -21.75 10.81 -10.54
C ASN A 137 -22.68 10.38 -9.41
N THR A 138 -22.56 9.13 -8.93
CA THR A 138 -23.39 8.60 -7.84
C THR A 138 -22.95 9.12 -6.49
N SER A 139 -21.64 9.13 -6.24
CA SER A 139 -21.05 9.55 -4.98
C SER A 139 -20.55 11.00 -5.00
N ASN A 140 -20.54 11.64 -6.16
CA ASN A 140 -19.92 12.94 -6.43
C ASN A 140 -18.46 13.02 -5.95
N THR A 141 -17.75 11.91 -6.08
CA THR A 141 -16.32 11.79 -5.72
C THR A 141 -15.52 11.29 -6.91
N TYR A 142 -14.22 11.55 -6.89
CA TYR A 142 -13.33 11.04 -7.92
C TYR A 142 -12.85 9.63 -7.58
N LYS A 143 -12.78 8.76 -8.57
CA LYS A 143 -12.30 7.38 -8.43
C LYS A 143 -11.38 6.98 -9.56
N VAL A 144 -10.55 5.98 -9.29
CA VAL A 144 -9.78 5.23 -10.30
C VAL A 144 -10.07 3.74 -10.14
N VAL A 145 -10.16 3.05 -11.26
CA VAL A 145 -10.35 1.59 -11.30
C VAL A 145 -9.40 1.03 -12.35
N TYR A 146 -8.68 -0.03 -11.99
CA TYR A 146 -7.75 -0.70 -12.89
C TYR A 146 -7.66 -2.18 -12.55
N THR A 147 -7.40 -3.01 -13.56
CA THR A 147 -7.10 -4.43 -13.36
C THR A 147 -5.70 -4.72 -13.87
N ASP A 148 -4.82 -5.05 -12.94
CA ASP A 148 -3.47 -5.49 -13.27
C ASP A 148 -3.48 -6.99 -13.60
N ASN A 149 -2.99 -7.32 -14.78
CA ASN A 149 -2.84 -8.70 -15.27
C ASN A 149 -1.38 -9.14 -15.37
N GLY A 150 -0.44 -8.32 -14.90
CA GLY A 150 1.00 -8.60 -14.91
C GLY A 150 1.72 -8.36 -16.23
N LEU A 151 1.00 -7.88 -17.25
CA LEU A 151 1.57 -7.64 -18.59
C LEU A 151 1.98 -6.19 -18.81
N SER A 152 1.47 -5.28 -18.01
CA SER A 152 1.70 -3.85 -18.15
C SER A 152 2.80 -3.35 -17.23
N GLY A 153 3.41 -2.23 -17.62
CA GLY A 153 4.34 -1.48 -16.79
C GLY A 153 5.80 -1.59 -17.22
N ASP A 154 6.52 -0.53 -16.88
CA ASP A 154 7.96 -0.41 -17.10
C ASP A 154 8.70 -0.83 -15.84
N SER A 155 9.72 -1.69 -15.99
CA SER A 155 10.60 -2.03 -14.88
C SER A 155 11.44 -0.82 -14.47
N ILE A 156 11.51 -0.55 -13.18
CA ILE A 156 12.31 0.52 -12.60
C ILE A 156 13.26 -0.06 -11.55
N ASP A 157 14.35 0.67 -11.25
CA ASP A 157 15.22 0.28 -10.17
C ASP A 157 14.46 0.34 -8.83
N PRO A 158 14.50 -0.70 -7.99
CA PRO A 158 13.86 -0.70 -6.68
C PRO A 158 14.28 0.48 -5.79
N THR A 159 15.49 1.01 -5.99
CA THR A 159 15.98 2.17 -5.25
C THR A 159 15.26 3.47 -5.63
N GLU A 160 14.76 3.60 -6.86
CA GLU A 160 14.01 4.77 -7.28
C GLU A 160 12.73 4.94 -6.45
N LEU A 161 12.07 3.83 -6.10
CA LEU A 161 10.85 3.87 -5.30
C LEU A 161 11.09 4.43 -3.89
N LEU A 162 12.31 4.29 -3.35
CA LEU A 162 12.66 4.85 -2.04
C LEU A 162 12.78 6.38 -2.05
N TYR A 163 13.04 6.95 -3.22
CA TYR A 163 13.23 8.40 -3.40
C TYR A 163 12.03 9.08 -4.04
N VAL A 164 10.93 8.35 -4.25
CA VAL A 164 9.69 8.94 -4.75
C VAL A 164 9.14 9.96 -3.75
N GLY A 165 8.71 11.09 -4.27
CA GLY A 165 8.19 12.19 -3.47
C GLY A 165 9.29 13.12 -2.96
N GLY A 166 8.99 13.87 -1.92
CA GLY A 166 9.90 14.88 -1.38
C GLY A 166 9.66 15.19 0.10
N GLU A 167 10.58 15.93 0.67
CA GLU A 167 10.45 16.48 2.01
C GLU A 167 10.17 17.98 1.97
N GLU A 168 9.44 18.47 2.96
CA GLU A 168 9.29 19.90 3.18
C GLU A 168 10.63 20.50 3.56
N VAL A 169 11.18 21.29 2.66
CA VAL A 169 12.44 21.99 2.89
C VAL A 169 12.21 23.50 2.98
N ILE A 170 12.97 24.12 3.85
CA ILE A 170 13.10 25.57 3.98
C ILE A 170 14.54 25.90 3.66
N PHE A 171 14.76 26.89 2.82
CA PHE A 171 16.09 27.35 2.47
C PHE A 171 16.19 28.88 2.61
N SER A 172 17.36 29.38 2.96
CA SER A 172 17.60 30.79 3.17
C SER A 172 18.20 31.47 1.95
N THR A 173 18.91 30.72 1.12
CA THR A 173 19.57 31.27 -0.09
C THR A 173 19.29 30.37 -1.28
N MET A 174 19.22 31.01 -2.45
CA MET A 174 18.98 30.35 -3.73
C MET A 174 19.83 31.00 -4.82
N THR A 175 20.45 30.19 -5.64
CA THR A 175 21.15 30.64 -6.84
C THR A 175 20.98 29.67 -7.98
N GLN A 176 21.15 30.14 -9.21
CA GLN A 176 21.05 29.32 -10.41
C GLN A 176 22.35 29.41 -11.21
N LYS A 177 22.83 28.30 -11.69
CA LYS A 177 23.93 28.22 -12.64
C LYS A 177 23.74 27.03 -13.55
N ASP A 178 23.94 27.18 -14.84
CA ASP A 178 23.91 26.12 -15.86
C ASP A 178 22.63 25.25 -15.80
N ASN A 179 21.46 25.88 -15.77
CA ASN A 179 20.14 25.24 -15.59
C ASN A 179 19.97 24.42 -14.29
N THR A 180 20.90 24.54 -13.36
CA THR A 180 20.84 23.86 -12.05
C THR A 180 20.52 24.87 -10.97
N LEU A 181 19.53 24.55 -10.14
CA LEU A 181 19.14 25.35 -8.98
C LEU A 181 19.93 24.86 -7.75
N PHE A 182 20.65 25.78 -7.12
CA PHE A 182 21.38 25.52 -5.87
C PHE A 182 20.61 26.17 -4.72
N LEU A 183 20.34 25.37 -3.70
CA LEU A 183 19.67 25.81 -2.47
C LEU A 183 20.67 25.74 -1.33
N GLY A 184 20.77 26.82 -0.54
CA GLY A 184 21.68 26.90 0.60
C GLY A 184 20.95 27.09 1.93
N ASP A 185 21.60 26.68 3.01
CA ASP A 185 21.05 26.66 4.37
C ASP A 185 19.70 25.92 4.43
N ILE A 186 19.73 24.68 3.93
CA ILE A 186 18.54 23.82 3.88
C ILE A 186 18.21 23.34 5.27
N LYS A 187 16.98 23.61 5.71
CA LYS A 187 16.40 23.10 6.95
C LYS A 187 15.21 22.23 6.62
N THR A 188 15.22 21.01 7.09
CA THR A 188 14.05 20.16 7.09
C THR A 188 13.23 20.45 8.34
N LYS A 189 11.93 20.59 8.19
CA LYS A 189 11.04 20.70 9.34
C LYS A 189 11.09 19.36 10.09
N ARG A 190 11.72 19.37 11.27
CA ARG A 190 11.77 18.16 12.11
C ARG A 190 10.34 17.77 12.45
N LYS A 191 9.93 16.61 11.96
CA LYS A 191 8.63 16.03 12.30
C LYS A 191 8.78 15.39 13.67
N ILE A 192 8.18 16.00 14.69
CA ILE A 192 8.18 15.50 16.07
C ILE A 192 7.13 14.39 16.15
N LEU A 193 7.37 13.27 15.47
CA LEU A 193 6.39 12.19 15.47
C LEU A 193 6.70 11.14 16.54
N ASP A 194 7.96 10.82 16.74
CA ASP A 194 8.31 9.68 17.59
C ASP A 194 8.01 9.93 19.08
N THR A 195 8.31 11.11 19.57
CA THR A 195 8.07 11.46 20.97
C THR A 195 6.59 11.67 21.25
N ASP A 196 5.88 12.34 20.33
CA ASP A 196 4.45 12.62 20.49
C ASP A 196 3.62 11.35 20.38
N ILE A 197 3.96 10.46 19.44
CA ILE A 197 3.29 9.17 19.29
C ILE A 197 3.56 8.28 20.50
N ARG A 198 4.79 8.21 21.00
CA ARG A 198 5.13 7.47 22.24
C ARG A 198 4.40 8.01 23.46
N ASN A 199 4.21 9.33 23.53
CA ASN A 199 3.47 9.96 24.64
C ASN A 199 1.96 9.71 24.51
N TYR A 200 1.46 9.58 23.29
CA TYR A 200 0.03 9.34 23.02
C TYR A 200 -0.35 7.87 23.24
N PHE A 201 0.53 6.95 22.84
CA PHE A 201 0.34 5.51 23.02
C PHE A 201 1.29 5.01 24.09
N LYS A 202 0.91 5.17 25.36
CA LYS A 202 1.66 4.60 26.47
C LYS A 202 1.50 3.09 26.50
N GLU A 203 2.51 2.42 27.03
CA GLU A 203 2.46 0.98 27.28
C GLU A 203 1.19 0.64 28.08
N GLY A 204 0.35 -0.25 27.56
CA GLY A 204 -0.91 -0.66 28.18
C GLY A 204 -2.17 0.08 27.73
N ASP A 205 -2.07 1.20 26.98
CA ASP A 205 -3.26 1.89 26.47
C ASP A 205 -3.92 1.15 25.29
N ILE A 206 -3.16 0.30 24.61
CA ILE A 206 -3.66 -0.54 23.52
C ILE A 206 -3.60 -2.00 23.93
N ASN A 207 -4.76 -2.60 24.06
CA ASN A 207 -4.90 -4.03 24.31
C ASN A 207 -5.10 -4.77 23.01
N PHE A 208 -4.19 -5.68 22.70
CA PHE A 208 -4.33 -6.61 21.60
C PHE A 208 -4.87 -7.94 22.13
N PHE A 209 -5.84 -8.47 21.43
CA PHE A 209 -6.30 -9.84 21.68
C PHE A 209 -6.40 -10.59 20.36
N ILE A 210 -5.99 -11.84 20.37
CA ILE A 210 -6.09 -12.72 19.23
C ILE A 210 -7.42 -13.45 19.33
N GLN A 211 -8.23 -13.33 18.28
CA GLN A 211 -9.52 -14.04 18.21
C GLN A 211 -9.42 -15.18 17.21
N SER A 212 -10.00 -16.31 17.58
CA SER A 212 -10.28 -17.38 16.63
C SER A 212 -11.59 -17.11 15.89
N LYS A 213 -11.57 -17.29 14.58
CA LYS A 213 -12.76 -17.22 13.74
C LYS A 213 -13.03 -18.59 13.13
N ALA A 214 -14.25 -19.08 13.32
CA ALA A 214 -14.69 -20.27 12.59
C ALA A 214 -14.80 -19.92 11.09
N ILE A 215 -14.13 -20.71 10.26
CA ILE A 215 -14.30 -20.63 8.82
C ILE A 215 -15.24 -21.76 8.44
N THR A 216 -16.48 -21.40 8.14
CA THR A 216 -17.45 -22.34 7.56
C THR A 216 -17.10 -22.51 6.08
N PRO A 217 -16.70 -23.70 5.63
CA PRO A 217 -16.54 -23.93 4.20
C PRO A 217 -17.91 -23.76 3.55
N GLN A 218 -18.02 -22.87 2.56
CA GLN A 218 -19.18 -22.91 1.66
C GLN A 218 -19.05 -24.21 0.85
N GLU A 219 -19.81 -25.21 1.23
CA GLU A 219 -19.86 -26.46 0.51
C GLU A 219 -20.51 -26.29 -0.87
N PRO A 220 -19.82 -26.68 -1.93
CA PRO A 220 -20.52 -27.37 -2.99
C PRO A 220 -20.74 -28.83 -2.50
N LYS A 221 -21.98 -29.27 -2.50
CA LYS A 221 -22.35 -30.67 -2.18
C LYS A 221 -21.56 -31.63 -3.07
N GLY A 222 -20.50 -32.19 -2.55
CA GLY A 222 -19.64 -33.13 -3.24
C GLY A 222 -18.48 -33.54 -2.36
N TYR A 223 -18.27 -34.84 -2.26
CA TYR A 223 -17.23 -35.50 -1.53
C TYR A 223 -15.84 -34.90 -1.85
N TYR A 224 -15.31 -34.12 -0.92
CA TYR A 224 -13.92 -33.67 -0.98
C TYR A 224 -13.10 -34.31 0.11
N PRO A 225 -11.94 -34.92 -0.23
CA PRO A 225 -11.03 -35.41 0.79
C PRO A 225 -10.55 -34.24 1.65
N TYR A 226 -10.64 -34.36 2.91
CA TYR A 226 -10.37 -33.42 4.01
C TYR A 226 -9.10 -32.53 3.83
N ASN A 227 -8.13 -33.02 3.09
CA ASN A 227 -6.84 -32.37 2.91
C ASN A 227 -6.85 -31.14 1.97
N ASN A 228 -7.87 -30.97 1.13
CA ASN A 228 -7.86 -29.88 0.15
C ASN A 228 -8.44 -28.56 0.70
N GLN A 229 -9.36 -28.63 1.66
CA GLN A 229 -9.96 -27.44 2.27
C GLN A 229 -8.98 -26.73 3.21
N LEU A 230 -8.20 -27.47 3.99
CA LEU A 230 -7.14 -26.92 4.84
C LEU A 230 -6.06 -26.20 4.02
N LYS A 231 -5.71 -26.73 2.86
CA LYS A 231 -4.75 -26.09 1.94
C LYS A 231 -5.29 -24.80 1.35
N LEU A 232 -6.56 -24.75 0.94
CA LEU A 232 -7.20 -23.55 0.45
C LEU A 232 -7.18 -22.42 1.49
N ASN A 233 -7.51 -22.74 2.72
CA ASN A 233 -7.56 -21.79 3.81
C ASN A 233 -6.16 -21.27 4.21
N SER A 234 -5.14 -22.12 4.22
CA SER A 234 -3.77 -21.74 4.58
C SER A 234 -3.14 -20.76 3.58
N TYR A 235 -3.56 -20.77 2.32
CA TYR A 235 -3.07 -19.82 1.32
C TYR A 235 -3.84 -18.49 1.29
N GLN A 236 -5.06 -18.46 1.81
CA GLN A 236 -5.92 -17.28 1.77
C GLN A 236 -5.83 -16.43 3.05
N PHE A 237 -5.53 -17.04 4.19
CA PHE A 237 -5.52 -16.37 5.48
C PHE A 237 -4.14 -16.42 6.13
N LYS A 238 -3.67 -15.27 6.56
CA LYS A 238 -2.52 -15.17 7.45
C LYS A 238 -3.00 -15.48 8.86
N THR A 239 -2.36 -16.43 9.52
CA THR A 239 -2.68 -16.83 10.88
C THR A 239 -1.50 -16.64 11.81
N PHE A 240 -1.80 -16.36 13.07
CA PHE A 240 -0.80 -16.35 14.14
C PHE A 240 -0.60 -17.77 14.63
N LYS A 241 0.64 -18.23 14.67
CA LYS A 241 0.96 -19.58 15.14
C LYS A 241 0.77 -19.69 16.65
N TYR A 242 0.29 -20.85 17.09
CA TYR A 242 0.08 -21.12 18.49
C TYR A 242 1.39 -21.07 19.29
N LEU A 243 1.34 -20.46 20.47
CA LEU A 243 2.45 -20.23 21.40
C LEU A 243 3.58 -19.32 20.89
N GLU A 244 3.50 -18.77 19.71
CA GLU A 244 4.47 -17.79 19.24
C GLU A 244 4.19 -16.39 19.79
N TRP A 245 5.26 -15.61 19.95
CA TRP A 245 5.21 -14.21 20.32
C TRP A 245 5.19 -13.34 19.07
N TYR A 246 4.29 -12.36 19.05
CA TYR A 246 4.15 -11.38 18.00
C TYR A 246 4.38 -10.00 18.54
N ARG A 247 5.33 -9.31 17.92
CA ARG A 247 5.65 -7.93 18.27
C ARG A 247 4.82 -6.98 17.43
N PHE A 248 4.07 -6.10 18.09
CA PHE A 248 3.25 -5.10 17.44
C PHE A 248 3.88 -3.71 17.59
N GLY A 249 3.82 -2.97 16.49
CA GLY A 249 4.23 -1.58 16.44
C GLY A 249 3.21 -0.74 15.69
N ILE A 250 3.23 0.55 15.93
CA ILE A 250 2.42 1.53 15.23
C ILE A 250 3.32 2.42 14.39
N GLN A 251 2.85 2.76 13.20
CA GLN A 251 3.42 3.81 12.35
C GLN A 251 2.37 4.87 12.10
N ALA A 252 2.76 6.13 12.16
CA ALA A 252 1.90 7.24 11.77
C ALA A 252 2.29 7.75 10.40
N GLN A 253 1.30 8.05 9.57
CA GLN A 253 1.53 8.68 8.28
C GLN A 253 1.32 10.19 8.38
N HIS A 254 2.33 10.94 7.98
CA HIS A 254 2.25 12.38 7.90
C HIS A 254 1.43 12.80 6.67
N TYR A 255 0.81 13.99 6.70
CA TYR A 255 0.00 14.52 5.59
C TYR A 255 0.76 14.66 4.26
N THR A 256 2.10 14.62 4.27
CA THR A 256 2.92 14.57 3.06
C THR A 256 3.10 13.15 2.50
N GLY A 257 2.50 12.14 3.13
CA GLY A 257 2.59 10.73 2.75
C GLY A 257 3.76 9.97 3.40
N LYS A 258 4.68 10.64 4.06
CA LYS A 258 5.84 9.99 4.71
C LYS A 258 5.42 9.29 6.00
N TRP A 259 5.87 8.05 6.18
CA TRP A 259 5.63 7.26 7.38
C TRP A 259 6.67 7.55 8.46
N SER A 260 6.26 7.44 9.72
CA SER A 260 7.18 7.42 10.85
C SER A 260 7.94 6.10 10.94
N GLU A 261 9.01 6.07 11.71
CA GLU A 261 9.58 4.80 12.14
C GLU A 261 8.55 3.99 12.95
N PRO A 262 8.59 2.64 12.88
CA PRO A 262 7.70 1.81 13.69
C PRO A 262 8.01 2.01 15.19
N ILE A 263 6.99 2.34 15.94
CA ILE A 263 7.09 2.49 17.40
C ILE A 263 6.53 1.24 18.04
N TRP A 264 7.33 0.54 18.80
CA TRP A 264 6.89 -0.64 19.54
C TRP A 264 5.80 -0.26 20.55
N ILE A 265 4.74 -1.09 20.63
CA ILE A 265 3.62 -0.87 21.53
C ILE A 265 3.53 -2.03 22.52
N ASN A 266 3.48 -3.27 22.00
CA ASN A 266 3.26 -4.44 22.83
C ASN A 266 3.74 -5.72 22.16
N ASP A 267 4.04 -6.74 22.97
CA ASP A 267 4.29 -8.09 22.53
C ASP A 267 3.13 -8.99 23.02
N VAL A 268 2.51 -9.72 22.09
CA VAL A 268 1.35 -10.59 22.39
C VAL A 268 1.72 -12.02 22.05
N ARG A 269 1.45 -12.94 22.98
CA ARG A 269 1.59 -14.36 22.75
C ARG A 269 0.26 -14.95 22.32
N ASN A 270 0.26 -15.71 21.23
CA ASN A 270 -0.94 -16.45 20.84
C ASN A 270 -1.10 -17.67 21.74
N THR A 271 -2.00 -17.57 22.71
CA THR A 271 -2.35 -18.66 23.65
C THR A 271 -3.69 -19.32 23.31
N GLU A 272 -4.36 -18.89 22.25
CA GLU A 272 -5.59 -19.55 21.84
C GLU A 272 -5.29 -20.95 21.33
N HIS A 273 -5.81 -21.93 22.04
CA HIS A 273 -5.73 -23.33 21.65
C HIS A 273 -6.89 -23.66 20.71
N ILE A 274 -6.58 -24.29 19.58
CA ILE A 274 -7.61 -24.92 18.75
C ILE A 274 -8.06 -26.17 19.52
N ASP A 275 -9.28 -26.15 20.00
CA ASP A 275 -9.86 -27.33 20.62
C ASP A 275 -10.07 -28.42 19.55
N THR A 276 -9.21 -29.41 19.53
CA THR A 276 -9.24 -30.50 18.56
C THR A 276 -10.37 -31.51 18.83
N THR A 277 -11.15 -31.32 19.88
CA THR A 277 -12.28 -32.23 20.21
C THR A 277 -13.49 -32.06 19.30
N PHE A 278 -13.48 -31.01 18.42
CA PHE A 278 -14.58 -30.72 17.49
C PHE A 278 -14.42 -31.30 16.08
N TYR A 279 -13.71 -32.40 15.93
CA TYR A 279 -13.54 -33.03 14.61
C TYR A 279 -14.82 -33.65 13.99
N ASN A 280 -15.96 -33.57 14.65
CA ASN A 280 -17.24 -34.06 14.14
C ASN A 280 -18.21 -32.98 13.68
N SER A 281 -17.84 -31.72 13.68
CA SER A 281 -18.65 -30.66 13.11
C SER A 281 -17.87 -29.95 12.01
N SER A 282 -18.55 -29.44 11.02
CA SER A 282 -18.05 -28.75 9.84
C SER A 282 -17.30 -27.44 10.14
N ASP A 283 -17.01 -27.13 11.40
CA ASP A 283 -16.43 -25.87 11.83
C ASP A 283 -14.99 -26.06 12.29
N ILE A 284 -14.05 -25.62 11.47
CA ILE A 284 -12.64 -25.51 11.87
C ILE A 284 -12.43 -24.08 12.40
N LYS A 285 -12.16 -23.96 13.70
CA LYS A 285 -11.72 -22.69 14.29
C LYS A 285 -10.23 -22.51 14.01
N LEU A 286 -9.87 -21.53 13.22
CA LEU A 286 -8.49 -21.12 13.02
C LEU A 286 -8.22 -19.84 13.84
N PRO A 287 -7.07 -19.74 14.53
CA PRO A 287 -6.66 -18.47 15.12
C PRO A 287 -6.46 -17.44 14.01
N VAL A 288 -7.03 -16.26 14.18
CA VAL A 288 -6.94 -15.13 13.24
C VAL A 288 -5.83 -14.19 13.66
#